data_b4b10d368b2a7bde92d7404022c8290d
#
_entry.id   b4b10d368b2a7bde92d7404022c8290d
#
_cell.length_a   1.000
_cell.length_b   1.000
_cell.length_c   1.000
_cell.angle_alpha   90.00
_cell.angle_beta   90.00
_cell.angle_gamma   90.00
#
_symmetry.space_group_name_H-M   'P 1'
#
loop_
_entity.id
_entity.type
_entity.pdbx_description
1 polymer ?
#
loop_
_entity_poly.entity_id
_entity_poly.type
_entity_poly.pdbx_seq_one_letter_code
_entity_poly.pdbx_strand_id
1 'polypeptide(L)'
;MDAALDRLAREERQAASRLTALTGDYASVVQASRDSNADDEHDPEGASIAFERSQVGALVRQVRANLDEIRAALARVDAGTYGICERCGQPLSDDRLQARPAARLCVRCSQLG
;
A
#
# COMPACT_ATOMS: atom_id res chain seq x y z
N MET A 1 -6.07 -9.94 -20.11
CA MET A 1 -5.72 -10.55 -18.81
C MET A 1 -4.22 -10.63 -18.58
N ASP A 2 -3.44 -11.04 -19.56
CA ASP A 2 -1.98 -11.14 -19.40
C ASP A 2 -1.31 -9.80 -19.10
N ALA A 3 -1.74 -8.72 -19.74
CA ALA A 3 -1.21 -7.39 -19.49
C ALA A 3 -1.53 -6.91 -18.06
N ALA A 4 -2.73 -7.19 -17.59
CA ALA A 4 -3.14 -6.84 -16.22
C ALA A 4 -2.34 -7.65 -15.20
N LEU A 5 -2.14 -8.94 -15.45
CA LEU A 5 -1.35 -9.81 -14.58
C LEU A 5 0.10 -9.32 -14.49
N ASP A 6 0.71 -9.00 -15.64
CA ASP A 6 2.08 -8.48 -15.68
C ASP A 6 2.20 -7.16 -14.90
N ARG A 7 1.20 -6.29 -15.05
CA ARG A 7 1.17 -5.03 -14.33
C ARG A 7 1.04 -5.23 -12.83
N LEU A 8 0.14 -6.12 -12.40
CA LEU A 8 -0.03 -6.45 -10.98
C LEU A 8 1.26 -7.01 -10.38
N ALA A 9 1.93 -7.90 -11.11
CA ALA A 9 3.18 -8.49 -10.65
C ALA A 9 4.26 -7.41 -10.48
N ARG A 10 4.36 -6.47 -11.43
CA ARG A 10 5.31 -5.36 -11.32
C ARG A 10 4.98 -4.45 -10.15
N GLU A 11 3.71 -4.12 -9.97
CA GLU A 11 3.26 -3.27 -8.87
C GLU A 11 3.51 -3.95 -7.52
N GLU A 12 3.34 -5.27 -7.45
CA GLU A 12 3.66 -6.01 -6.24
C GLU A 12 5.14 -5.89 -5.90
N ARG A 13 6.01 -6.10 -6.87
CA ARG A 13 7.46 -5.98 -6.65
C ARG A 13 7.86 -4.57 -6.23
N GLN A 14 7.29 -3.55 -6.87
CA GLN A 14 7.56 -2.16 -6.54
C GLN A 14 7.08 -1.82 -5.13
N ALA A 15 5.88 -2.25 -4.77
CA ALA A 15 5.31 -1.99 -3.46
C ALA A 15 6.10 -2.72 -2.37
N ALA A 16 6.49 -3.97 -2.61
CA ALA A 16 7.29 -4.74 -1.66
C ALA A 16 8.65 -4.11 -1.44
N SER A 17 9.31 -3.65 -2.52
CA SER A 17 10.59 -2.96 -2.46
C SER A 17 10.48 -1.65 -1.68
N ARG A 18 9.42 -0.88 -1.96
CA ARG A 18 9.17 0.37 -1.25
C ARG A 18 8.90 0.13 0.23
N LEU A 19 8.16 -0.91 0.56
CA LEU A 19 7.89 -1.27 1.95
C LEU A 19 9.18 -1.60 2.69
N THR A 20 10.07 -2.38 2.06
CA THR A 20 11.36 -2.71 2.64
C THR A 20 12.18 -1.45 2.91
N ALA A 21 12.23 -0.52 1.96
CA ALA A 21 12.94 0.74 2.13
C ALA A 21 12.34 1.58 3.26
N LEU A 22 11.02 1.69 3.30
CA LEU A 22 10.33 2.47 4.33
C LEU A 22 10.48 1.86 5.72
N THR A 23 10.46 0.53 5.84
CA THR A 23 10.65 -0.13 7.13
C THR A 23 12.08 0.04 7.63
N GLY A 24 13.07 0.05 6.73
CA GLY A 24 14.44 0.39 7.08
C GLY A 24 14.56 1.81 7.60
N ASP A 25 13.94 2.77 6.90
CA ASP A 25 13.90 4.17 7.29
C ASP A 25 13.20 4.35 8.64
N TYR A 26 12.07 3.64 8.83
CA TYR A 26 11.33 3.68 10.08
C TYR A 26 12.17 3.17 11.25
N ALA A 27 12.89 2.07 11.06
CA ALA A 27 13.77 1.53 12.09
C ALA A 27 14.87 2.52 12.46
N SER A 28 15.45 3.22 11.47
CA SER A 28 16.46 4.24 11.69
C SER A 28 15.90 5.43 12.48
N VAL A 29 14.70 5.88 12.15
CA VAL A 29 14.03 6.98 12.86
C VAL A 29 13.72 6.60 14.30
N VAL A 30 13.25 5.37 14.53
CA VAL A 30 12.95 4.87 15.87
C VAL A 30 14.24 4.82 16.71
N GLN A 31 15.34 4.34 16.14
CA GLN A 31 16.61 4.28 16.85
C GLN A 31 17.11 5.68 17.21
N ALA A 32 17.03 6.62 16.28
CA ALA A 32 17.41 8.01 16.53
C ALA A 32 16.55 8.63 17.63
N SER A 33 15.26 8.31 17.65
CA SER A 33 14.33 8.78 18.69
C SER A 33 14.73 8.26 20.08
N ARG A 34 15.14 7.00 20.18
CA ARG A 34 15.60 6.40 21.43
C ARG A 34 16.88 7.05 21.92
N ASP A 35 17.82 7.30 21.01
CA ASP A 35 19.10 7.93 21.32
C ASP A 35 18.89 9.36 21.80
N SER A 36 17.98 10.11 21.15
CA SER A 36 17.65 11.48 21.55
C SER A 36 17.03 11.56 22.93
N ASN A 37 16.11 10.62 23.24
CA ASN A 37 15.39 10.60 24.51
C ASN A 37 16.29 10.29 25.70
N ALA A 38 17.45 9.70 25.47
CA ALA A 38 18.39 9.37 26.54
C ALA A 38 19.11 10.61 27.10
N ASP A 39 19.20 11.70 26.33
CA ASP A 39 20.07 12.83 26.66
C ASP A 39 19.34 14.07 27.17
N ASP A 40 18.14 14.41 26.66
CA ASP A 40 17.44 15.64 27.06
C ASP A 40 15.96 15.61 26.72
N GLU A 41 15.12 15.96 27.71
CA GLU A 41 13.66 15.97 27.56
C GLU A 41 13.13 17.12 26.73
N HIS A 42 13.92 18.17 26.48
CA HIS A 42 13.47 19.39 25.81
C HIS A 42 14.17 19.65 24.48
N ASP A 43 14.69 18.61 23.85
CA ASP A 43 15.43 18.73 22.60
C ASP A 43 14.48 18.97 21.42
N PRO A 44 14.61 20.11 20.67
CA PRO A 44 13.84 20.33 19.46
C PRO A 44 14.03 19.24 18.41
N GLU A 45 15.21 18.61 18.36
CA GLU A 45 15.46 17.48 17.47
C GLU A 45 14.58 16.29 17.79
N GLY A 46 14.27 16.07 19.06
CA GLY A 46 13.37 15.03 19.48
C GLY A 46 11.97 15.18 18.91
N ALA A 47 11.47 16.42 18.84
CA ALA A 47 10.16 16.71 18.24
C ALA A 47 10.16 16.47 16.74
N SER A 48 11.23 16.85 16.02
CA SER A 48 11.39 16.58 14.59
C SER A 48 11.43 15.09 14.30
N ILE A 49 12.17 14.33 15.12
CA ILE A 49 12.28 12.89 14.96
C ILE A 49 10.92 12.22 15.17
N ALA A 50 10.16 12.67 16.18
CA ALA A 50 8.82 12.16 16.44
C ALA A 50 7.88 12.41 15.25
N PHE A 51 7.97 13.58 14.62
CA PHE A 51 7.19 13.92 13.45
C PHE A 51 7.56 13.04 12.26
N GLU A 52 8.86 12.86 11.97
CA GLU A 52 9.33 11.99 10.91
C GLU A 52 8.88 10.55 11.13
N ARG A 53 8.96 10.06 12.34
CA ARG A 53 8.51 8.72 12.71
C ARG A 53 7.02 8.55 12.39
N SER A 54 6.22 9.55 12.72
CA SER A 54 4.78 9.54 12.45
C SER A 54 4.50 9.49 10.95
N GLN A 55 5.22 10.30 10.16
CA GLN A 55 5.08 10.31 8.70
C GLN A 55 5.49 8.98 8.07
N VAL A 56 6.64 8.45 8.44
CA VAL A 56 7.12 7.18 7.90
C VAL A 56 6.16 6.06 8.28
N GLY A 57 5.66 6.05 9.52
CA GLY A 57 4.68 5.08 9.96
C GLY A 57 3.40 5.11 9.14
N ALA A 58 2.92 6.32 8.80
CA ALA A 58 1.74 6.48 7.95
C ALA A 58 1.98 5.94 6.54
N LEU A 59 3.16 6.22 5.97
CA LEU A 59 3.53 5.71 4.65
C LEU A 59 3.65 4.19 4.64
N VAL A 60 4.21 3.61 5.69
CA VAL A 60 4.30 2.15 5.82
C VAL A 60 2.90 1.53 5.80
N ARG A 61 1.98 2.07 6.56
CA ARG A 61 0.59 1.58 6.59
C ARG A 61 -0.07 1.68 5.23
N GLN A 62 0.15 2.79 4.52
CA GLN A 62 -0.41 3.01 3.19
C GLN A 62 0.14 2.00 2.19
N VAL A 63 1.46 1.79 2.17
CA VAL A 63 2.09 0.85 1.24
C VAL A 63 1.66 -0.58 1.57
N ARG A 64 1.54 -0.95 2.84
CA ARG A 64 1.04 -2.28 3.23
C ARG A 64 -0.38 -2.51 2.74
N ALA A 65 -1.25 -1.52 2.92
CA ALA A 65 -2.64 -1.64 2.45
C ALA A 65 -2.68 -1.80 0.93
N ASN A 66 -1.87 -1.04 0.20
CA ASN A 66 -1.77 -1.15 -1.26
C ASN A 66 -1.26 -2.53 -1.67
N LEU A 67 -0.23 -3.03 -0.99
CA LEU A 67 0.35 -4.35 -1.28
C LEU A 67 -0.67 -5.46 -1.02
N ASP A 68 -1.44 -5.36 0.06
CA ASP A 68 -2.50 -6.32 0.37
C ASP A 68 -3.58 -6.33 -0.73
N GLU A 69 -3.95 -5.15 -1.26
CA GLU A 69 -4.89 -5.05 -2.36
C GLU A 69 -4.36 -5.71 -3.64
N ILE A 70 -3.08 -5.48 -3.95
CA ILE A 70 -2.43 -6.09 -5.11
C ILE A 70 -2.40 -7.61 -4.96
N ARG A 71 -2.03 -8.11 -3.81
CA ARG A 71 -1.96 -9.56 -3.54
C ARG A 71 -3.33 -10.20 -3.59
N ALA A 72 -4.35 -9.52 -3.09
CA ALA A 72 -5.74 -9.98 -3.20
C ALA A 72 -6.16 -10.07 -4.67
N ALA A 73 -5.76 -9.09 -5.50
CA ALA A 73 -6.05 -9.12 -6.93
C ALA A 73 -5.37 -10.32 -7.61
N LEU A 74 -4.10 -10.58 -7.28
CA LEU A 74 -3.37 -11.73 -7.81
C LEU A 74 -4.04 -13.04 -7.40
N ALA A 75 -4.54 -13.14 -6.17
CA ALA A 75 -5.28 -14.30 -5.71
C ALA A 75 -6.57 -14.49 -6.52
N ARG A 76 -7.25 -13.40 -6.89
CA ARG A 76 -8.45 -13.50 -7.74
C ARG A 76 -8.11 -13.97 -9.16
N VAL A 77 -6.94 -13.58 -9.68
CA VAL A 77 -6.48 -14.12 -10.97
C VAL A 77 -6.36 -15.63 -10.89
N ASP A 78 -5.72 -16.13 -9.84
CA ASP A 78 -5.56 -17.59 -9.63
C ASP A 78 -6.90 -18.29 -9.45
N ALA A 79 -7.85 -17.65 -8.77
CA ALA A 79 -9.17 -18.21 -8.50
C ALA A 79 -10.12 -18.09 -9.70
N GLY A 80 -9.74 -17.35 -10.75
CA GLY A 80 -10.59 -17.14 -11.92
C GLY A 80 -11.68 -16.10 -11.71
N THR A 81 -11.58 -15.27 -10.68
CA THR A 81 -12.59 -14.24 -10.36
C THR A 81 -12.09 -12.81 -10.60
N TYR A 82 -10.91 -12.67 -11.15
CA TYR A 82 -10.37 -11.35 -11.46
C TYR A 82 -11.23 -10.62 -12.49
N GLY A 83 -11.42 -9.33 -12.28
CA GLY A 83 -12.18 -8.51 -13.20
C GLY A 83 -13.70 -8.57 -13.01
N ILE A 84 -14.16 -9.16 -11.92
CA ILE A 84 -15.57 -9.26 -11.58
C ILE A 84 -15.82 -8.42 -10.33
N CYS A 85 -16.83 -7.54 -10.40
CA CYS A 85 -17.20 -6.73 -9.23
C CYS A 85 -17.68 -7.64 -8.09
N GLU A 86 -17.07 -7.48 -6.92
CA GLU A 86 -17.41 -8.30 -5.75
C GLU A 86 -18.82 -8.03 -5.24
N ARG A 87 -19.36 -6.86 -5.53
CA ARG A 87 -20.66 -6.44 -5.01
C ARG A 87 -21.82 -6.82 -5.94
N CYS A 88 -21.70 -6.50 -7.23
CA CYS A 88 -22.80 -6.74 -8.18
C CYS A 88 -22.57 -7.90 -9.13
N GLY A 89 -21.38 -8.49 -9.15
CA GLY A 89 -21.08 -9.64 -10.00
C GLY A 89 -20.89 -9.32 -11.47
N GLN A 90 -20.94 -8.06 -11.87
CA GLN A 90 -20.76 -7.66 -13.25
C GLN A 90 -19.27 -7.52 -13.57
N PRO A 91 -18.87 -7.72 -14.85
CA PRO A 91 -17.49 -7.51 -15.23
C PRO A 91 -17.07 -6.06 -15.05
N LEU A 92 -15.83 -5.85 -14.58
CA LEU A 92 -15.22 -4.52 -14.57
C LEU A 92 -14.79 -4.17 -15.98
N SER A 93 -14.94 -2.89 -16.36
CA SER A 93 -14.53 -2.44 -17.69
C SER A 93 -13.00 -2.49 -17.82
N ASP A 94 -12.52 -2.63 -19.05
CA ASP A 94 -11.09 -2.60 -19.34
C ASP A 94 -10.46 -1.28 -18.87
N ASP A 95 -11.15 -0.16 -19.07
CA ASP A 95 -10.68 1.15 -18.63
C ASP A 95 -10.51 1.19 -17.12
N ARG A 96 -11.46 0.60 -16.38
CA ARG A 96 -11.39 0.52 -14.91
C ARG A 96 -10.16 -0.27 -14.48
N LEU A 97 -9.92 -1.42 -15.10
CA LEU A 97 -8.79 -2.29 -14.80
C LEU A 97 -7.45 -1.67 -15.20
N GLN A 98 -7.43 -0.90 -16.30
CA GLN A 98 -6.22 -0.17 -16.67
C GLN A 98 -5.89 0.93 -15.68
N ALA A 99 -6.90 1.64 -15.18
CA ALA A 99 -6.71 2.70 -14.20
C ALA A 99 -6.37 2.13 -12.82
N ARG A 100 -7.05 1.05 -12.42
CA ARG A 100 -6.88 0.43 -11.10
C ARG A 100 -6.89 -1.08 -11.22
N PRO A 101 -5.73 -1.69 -11.49
CA PRO A 101 -5.68 -3.16 -11.70
C PRO A 101 -6.14 -3.98 -10.49
N ALA A 102 -6.02 -3.43 -9.29
CA ALA A 102 -6.44 -4.11 -8.08
C ALA A 102 -7.89 -3.78 -7.66
N ALA A 103 -8.67 -3.13 -8.54
CA ALA A 103 -10.04 -2.75 -8.22
C ALA A 103 -10.90 -3.98 -7.93
N ARG A 104 -11.68 -3.90 -6.85
CA ARG A 104 -12.63 -4.95 -6.47
C ARG A 104 -14.03 -4.64 -6.92
N LEU A 105 -14.34 -3.35 -7.06
CA LEU A 105 -15.68 -2.86 -7.36
C LEU A 105 -15.68 -2.10 -8.67
N CYS A 106 -16.79 -2.21 -9.40
CA CYS A 106 -17.02 -1.34 -10.55
C CYS A 106 -17.21 0.10 -10.08
N VAL A 107 -17.10 1.06 -10.99
CA VAL A 107 -17.23 2.48 -10.66
C VAL A 107 -18.55 2.75 -9.95
N ARG A 108 -19.63 2.16 -10.45
CA ARG A 108 -20.97 2.35 -9.87
C ARG A 108 -21.01 1.87 -8.41
N CYS A 109 -20.53 0.65 -8.13
CA CYS A 109 -20.57 0.10 -6.78
C CYS A 109 -19.62 0.85 -5.85
N SER A 110 -18.48 1.35 -6.35
CA SER A 110 -17.54 2.09 -5.53
C SER A 110 -18.13 3.42 -5.07
N GLN A 111 -19.05 3.99 -5.84
CA GLN A 111 -19.73 5.24 -5.48
C GLN A 111 -20.85 5.03 -4.47
N LEU A 112 -21.38 3.82 -4.38
CA LEU A 112 -22.46 3.52 -3.43
C LEU A 112 -21.95 3.34 -1.99
N GLY A 113 -20.65 3.28 -1.84
CA GLY A 113 -19.97 3.30 -0.60
C GLY A 113 -20.14 2.43 0.42
#